data_a01f0a202b7ea0cb8143c02cc9f998b6
#
_entry.id   a01f0a202b7ea0cb8143c02cc9f998b6
#
_cell.length_a   1.000
_cell.length_b   1.000
_cell.length_c   1.000
_cell.angle_alpha   90.00
_cell.angle_beta   90.00
_cell.angle_gamma   90.00
#
_symmetry.space_group_name_H-M   'P 1'
#
loop_
_entity.id
_entity.type
_entity.pdbx_description
1 polymer ?
#
loop_
_entity_poly.entity_id
_entity_poly.type
_entity_poly.pdbx_seq_one_letter_code
_entity_poly.pdbx_strand_id
1 'polypeptide(L)'
;MKAKLKYPIFWSSPNDNRVYVFWKEKENKTTKLDMLKEANGWKGDMIIDATGTKYIVKCSYMTKWKGIHGFTGGFTGMIYYEQEYEDNPESLSLQQLQDRIAERYPKTRWFREEGWGSRDDFRRTVYACKTFEELAGLFRHPPETLRTRIIKWLHPTRKELKMRIGTVLFLILYLLVCYLIFEYNISNQNSYQ
;
A
#
# COMPACT_ATOMS: atom_id res chain seq x y z
N MET A 1 -21.87 5.03 -9.85
CA MET A 1 -22.65 4.45 -8.70
C MET A 1 -21.76 4.12 -7.52
N LYS A 2 -22.32 3.99 -6.30
CA LYS A 2 -21.65 3.36 -5.15
C LYS A 2 -21.96 1.87 -5.17
N ALA A 3 -20.95 1.01 -5.00
CA ALA A 3 -21.12 -0.43 -4.99
C ALA A 3 -20.69 -1.03 -3.65
N LYS A 4 -21.40 -2.08 -3.22
CA LYS A 4 -20.99 -2.90 -2.07
C LYS A 4 -20.17 -4.08 -2.58
N LEU A 5 -18.84 -3.93 -2.55
CA LEU A 5 -17.90 -4.95 -3.02
C LEU A 5 -17.92 -6.18 -2.11
N LYS A 6 -17.80 -7.37 -2.69
CA LYS A 6 -17.58 -8.62 -1.97
C LYS A 6 -16.09 -8.97 -1.97
N TYR A 7 -15.52 -9.12 -0.79
CA TYR A 7 -14.10 -9.41 -0.62
C TYR A 7 -13.81 -10.92 -0.68
N PRO A 8 -12.61 -11.32 -1.16
CA PRO A 8 -11.49 -10.48 -1.60
C PRO A 8 -11.77 -9.73 -2.90
N ILE A 9 -11.08 -8.60 -3.09
CA ILE A 9 -11.11 -7.87 -4.35
C ILE A 9 -9.72 -7.82 -4.99
N PHE A 10 -9.70 -7.85 -6.32
CA PHE A 10 -8.52 -7.63 -7.14
C PHE A 10 -8.58 -6.21 -7.71
N TRP A 11 -7.51 -5.47 -7.53
CA TRP A 11 -7.41 -4.11 -8.06
C TRP A 11 -6.23 -4.03 -9.02
N SER A 12 -6.45 -3.54 -10.21
CA SER A 12 -5.40 -3.30 -11.20
C SER A 12 -5.63 -2.02 -11.98
N SER A 13 -4.55 -1.30 -12.28
CA SER A 13 -4.58 -0.16 -13.18
C SER A 13 -4.46 -0.59 -14.63
N PRO A 14 -5.08 0.12 -15.60
CA PRO A 14 -4.91 -0.17 -17.04
C PRO A 14 -3.45 -0.07 -17.48
N ASN A 15 -2.70 0.86 -16.89
CA ASN A 15 -1.33 1.19 -17.26
C ASN A 15 -0.27 0.45 -16.43
N ASP A 16 -0.69 -0.40 -15.50
CA ASP A 16 0.21 -1.14 -14.63
C ASP A 16 -0.06 -2.65 -14.74
N ASN A 17 1.00 -3.43 -14.70
CA ASN A 17 0.89 -4.89 -14.69
C ASN A 17 0.68 -5.45 -13.26
N ARG A 18 0.69 -4.59 -12.25
CA ARG A 18 0.49 -4.97 -10.87
C ARG A 18 -0.96 -5.35 -10.60
N VAL A 19 -1.12 -6.31 -9.71
CA VAL A 19 -2.42 -6.71 -9.16
C VAL A 19 -2.31 -6.60 -7.65
N TYR A 20 -3.19 -5.81 -7.07
CA TYR A 20 -3.31 -5.70 -5.62
C TYR A 20 -4.52 -6.52 -5.18
N VAL A 21 -4.38 -7.25 -4.08
CA VAL A 21 -5.47 -8.01 -3.49
C VAL A 21 -5.78 -7.47 -2.10
N PHE A 22 -7.04 -7.10 -1.88
CA PHE A 22 -7.52 -6.66 -0.58
C PHE A 22 -8.53 -7.67 -0.05
N TRP A 23 -8.31 -8.11 1.19
CA TRP A 23 -9.14 -9.12 1.83
C TRP A 23 -10.27 -8.54 2.66
N LYS A 24 -10.17 -7.27 3.03
CA LYS A 24 -11.14 -6.57 3.89
C LYS A 24 -11.35 -5.15 3.43
N GLU A 25 -12.55 -4.65 3.60
CA GLU A 25 -12.92 -3.30 3.24
C GLU A 25 -11.98 -2.24 3.83
N LYS A 26 -11.60 -2.39 5.09
CA LYS A 26 -10.69 -1.44 5.77
C LYS A 26 -9.31 -1.31 5.12
N GLU A 27 -8.86 -2.34 4.41
CA GLU A 27 -7.57 -2.34 3.70
C GLU A 27 -7.62 -1.47 2.45
N ASN A 28 -8.81 -1.38 1.86
CA ASN A 28 -9.08 -0.63 0.63
C ASN A 28 -9.75 0.73 0.89
N LYS A 29 -9.68 1.28 2.09
CA LYS A 29 -10.37 2.55 2.43
C LYS A 29 -9.43 3.63 2.93
N THR A 30 -8.12 3.36 2.97
CA THR A 30 -7.13 4.33 3.44
C THR A 30 -5.95 4.43 2.49
N THR A 31 -5.49 5.65 2.26
CA THR A 31 -4.31 5.93 1.42
C THR A 31 -3.63 7.21 1.88
N LYS A 32 -2.50 7.56 1.25
CA LYS A 32 -1.88 8.87 1.39
C LYS A 32 -2.59 9.87 0.47
N LEU A 33 -2.78 11.10 0.94
CA LEU A 33 -3.43 12.15 0.15
C LEU A 33 -2.69 12.42 -1.16
N ASP A 34 -1.36 12.43 -1.13
CA ASP A 34 -0.53 12.64 -2.31
C ASP A 34 -0.76 11.55 -3.35
N MET A 35 -0.82 10.27 -2.92
CA MET A 35 -1.11 9.16 -3.83
C MET A 35 -2.49 9.28 -4.47
N LEU A 36 -3.49 9.76 -3.72
CA LEU A 36 -4.82 9.99 -4.27
C LEU A 36 -4.82 11.07 -5.36
N LYS A 37 -4.06 12.15 -5.15
CA LYS A 37 -3.93 13.26 -6.11
C LYS A 37 -3.13 12.86 -7.34
N GLU A 38 -1.95 12.26 -7.14
CA GLU A 38 -1.06 11.83 -8.24
C GLU A 38 -1.72 10.80 -9.16
N ALA A 39 -2.50 9.87 -8.58
CA ALA A 39 -3.24 8.87 -9.33
C ALA A 39 -4.55 9.39 -9.94
N ASN A 40 -4.83 10.69 -9.92
CA ASN A 40 -6.11 11.26 -10.37
C ASN A 40 -7.32 10.51 -9.79
N GLY A 41 -7.26 10.15 -8.49
CA GLY A 41 -8.29 9.39 -7.81
C GLY A 41 -8.48 7.98 -8.36
N TRP A 42 -7.43 7.41 -8.99
CA TRP A 42 -7.46 6.08 -9.64
C TRP A 42 -8.55 5.92 -10.70
N LYS A 43 -8.93 7.01 -11.35
CA LYS A 43 -9.92 6.98 -12.43
C LYS A 43 -9.49 6.01 -13.53
N GLY A 44 -10.39 5.11 -13.90
CA GLY A 44 -10.15 4.08 -14.92
C GLY A 44 -9.53 2.79 -14.36
N ASP A 45 -9.16 2.75 -13.07
CA ASP A 45 -8.70 1.51 -12.45
C ASP A 45 -9.85 0.50 -12.38
N MET A 46 -9.47 -0.77 -12.47
CA MET A 46 -10.40 -1.88 -12.47
C MET A 46 -10.37 -2.58 -11.11
N ILE A 47 -11.55 -2.81 -10.56
CA ILE A 47 -11.77 -3.62 -9.36
C ILE A 47 -12.64 -4.81 -9.73
N ILE A 48 -12.20 -6.01 -9.38
CA ILE A 48 -12.97 -7.24 -9.55
C ILE A 48 -13.22 -7.82 -8.17
N ASP A 49 -14.46 -8.05 -7.83
CA ASP A 49 -14.84 -8.60 -6.54
C ASP A 49 -14.89 -10.15 -6.54
N ALA A 50 -15.09 -10.76 -5.37
CA ALA A 50 -15.12 -12.21 -5.20
C ALA A 50 -16.23 -12.91 -6.01
N THR A 51 -17.20 -12.19 -6.56
CA THR A 51 -18.23 -12.74 -7.45
C THR A 51 -17.88 -12.65 -8.92
N GLY A 52 -16.71 -12.09 -9.24
CA GLY A 52 -16.31 -11.83 -10.62
C GLY A 52 -16.95 -10.56 -11.20
N THR A 53 -17.61 -9.75 -10.40
CA THR A 53 -18.14 -8.47 -10.87
C THR A 53 -17.00 -7.46 -11.00
N LYS A 54 -16.84 -6.95 -12.22
CA LYS A 54 -15.84 -5.96 -12.59
C LYS A 54 -16.44 -4.57 -12.52
N TYR A 55 -15.80 -3.69 -11.77
CA TYR A 55 -16.11 -2.28 -11.62
C TYR A 55 -14.97 -1.42 -12.15
N ILE A 56 -15.30 -0.33 -12.84
CA ILE A 56 -14.32 0.68 -13.25
C ILE A 56 -14.48 1.89 -12.32
N VAL A 57 -13.37 2.34 -11.75
CA VAL A 57 -13.36 3.50 -10.87
C VAL A 57 -13.62 4.76 -11.69
N LYS A 58 -14.72 5.44 -11.40
CA LYS A 58 -15.09 6.73 -12.00
C LYS A 58 -14.33 7.88 -11.35
N CYS A 59 -14.30 7.88 -10.03
CA CYS A 59 -13.56 8.83 -9.21
C CYS A 59 -13.36 8.29 -7.78
N SER A 60 -12.37 8.83 -7.10
CA SER A 60 -12.16 8.61 -5.68
C SER A 60 -11.95 9.96 -5.00
N TYR A 61 -12.51 10.11 -3.81
CA TYR A 61 -12.45 11.36 -3.06
C TYR A 61 -12.20 11.12 -1.58
N MET A 62 -11.47 12.05 -0.98
CA MET A 62 -11.21 12.05 0.44
C MET A 62 -12.50 12.27 1.23
N THR A 63 -12.70 11.48 2.30
CA THR A 63 -13.82 11.65 3.23
C THR A 63 -13.37 12.27 4.55
N LYS A 64 -12.26 11.82 5.11
CA LYS A 64 -11.71 12.35 6.36
C LYS A 64 -10.24 11.98 6.55
N TRP A 65 -9.56 12.70 7.44
CA TRP A 65 -8.23 12.35 7.90
C TRP A 65 -8.24 11.10 8.79
N LYS A 66 -7.20 10.28 8.69
CA LYS A 66 -7.03 9.09 9.53
C LYS A 66 -6.26 9.45 10.80
N GLY A 67 -6.98 9.68 11.91
CA GLY A 67 -6.41 9.96 13.23
C GLY A 67 -5.68 11.30 13.32
N ILE A 68 -5.06 11.56 14.48
CA ILE A 68 -4.30 12.79 14.76
C ILE A 68 -3.10 12.91 13.81
N HIS A 69 -2.44 11.80 13.51
CA HIS A 69 -1.29 11.77 12.58
C HIS A 69 -1.69 12.04 11.13
N GLY A 70 -2.95 11.90 10.76
CA GLY A 70 -3.46 12.34 9.46
C GLY A 70 -3.52 13.86 9.36
N PHE A 71 -3.88 14.55 10.43
CA PHE A 71 -4.04 16.00 10.47
C PHE A 71 -2.69 16.74 10.53
N THR A 72 -1.70 16.20 11.22
CA THR A 72 -0.37 16.82 11.35
C THR A 72 0.47 16.81 10.07
N GLY A 73 -0.13 16.44 8.95
CA GLY A 73 0.26 16.74 7.56
C GLY A 73 1.69 16.48 7.09
N GLY A 74 2.63 16.31 7.99
CA GLY A 74 4.05 16.28 7.66
C GLY A 74 4.61 14.89 7.36
N PHE A 75 4.13 13.84 8.02
CA PHE A 75 4.79 12.53 7.94
C PHE A 75 3.94 11.38 7.39
N THR A 76 2.63 11.41 7.51
CA THR A 76 1.82 10.29 7.03
C THR A 76 0.73 10.66 6.06
N GLY A 77 0.15 11.87 6.14
CA GLY A 77 -0.89 12.34 5.22
C GLY A 77 -2.00 11.32 4.93
N MET A 78 -2.23 10.39 5.87
CA MET A 78 -3.17 9.28 5.68
C MET A 78 -4.60 9.78 5.76
N ILE A 79 -5.40 9.37 4.81
CA ILE A 79 -6.80 9.73 4.68
C ILE A 79 -7.68 8.49 4.56
N TYR A 80 -8.96 8.65 4.90
CA TYR A 80 -10.01 7.75 4.42
C TYR A 80 -10.55 8.31 3.11
N TYR A 81 -10.87 7.42 2.16
CA TYR A 81 -11.44 7.79 0.88
C TYR A 81 -12.61 6.87 0.53
N GLU A 82 -13.47 7.35 -0.35
CA GLU A 82 -14.52 6.56 -1.00
C GLU A 82 -14.33 6.59 -2.51
N GLN A 83 -14.91 5.59 -3.17
CA GLN A 83 -14.86 5.42 -4.61
C GLN A 83 -16.27 5.37 -5.17
N GLU A 84 -16.43 6.00 -6.32
CA GLU A 84 -17.58 5.83 -7.20
C GLU A 84 -17.17 5.06 -8.44
N TYR A 85 -18.05 4.21 -8.91
CA TYR A 85 -17.83 3.35 -10.05
C TYR A 85 -18.71 3.78 -11.21
N GLU A 86 -18.35 3.38 -12.42
CA GLU A 86 -19.20 3.53 -13.59
C GLU A 86 -20.49 2.72 -13.40
N ASP A 87 -21.56 3.11 -14.13
CA ASP A 87 -22.89 2.57 -13.86
C ASP A 87 -23.15 1.19 -14.47
N ASN A 88 -22.24 0.68 -15.29
CA ASN A 88 -22.38 -0.61 -15.98
C ASN A 88 -21.31 -1.60 -15.51
N PRO A 89 -21.48 -2.28 -14.37
CA PRO A 89 -20.58 -3.34 -13.96
C PRO A 89 -20.65 -4.51 -14.93
N GLU A 90 -19.50 -5.05 -15.28
CA GLU A 90 -19.39 -6.21 -16.17
C GLU A 90 -19.13 -7.48 -15.36
N SER A 91 -19.57 -8.64 -15.88
CA SER A 91 -19.18 -9.93 -15.31
C SER A 91 -17.88 -10.40 -15.97
N LEU A 92 -16.89 -10.76 -15.15
CA LEU A 92 -15.63 -11.34 -15.58
C LEU A 92 -15.56 -12.78 -15.10
N SER A 93 -15.26 -13.72 -16.00
CA SER A 93 -15.05 -15.10 -15.59
C SER A 93 -13.72 -15.26 -14.85
N LEU A 94 -13.63 -16.30 -14.01
CA LEU A 94 -12.36 -16.64 -13.32
C LEU A 94 -11.24 -16.86 -14.35
N GLN A 95 -11.53 -17.54 -15.46
CA GLN A 95 -10.56 -17.80 -16.53
C GLN A 95 -10.00 -16.50 -17.12
N GLN A 96 -10.84 -15.52 -17.39
CA GLN A 96 -10.40 -14.24 -17.93
C GLN A 96 -9.50 -13.48 -16.95
N LEU A 97 -9.77 -13.57 -15.62
CA LEU A 97 -8.90 -13.01 -14.62
C LEU A 97 -7.57 -13.75 -14.51
N GLN A 98 -7.60 -15.08 -14.56
CA GLN A 98 -6.41 -15.94 -14.58
C GLN A 98 -5.51 -15.61 -15.76
N ASP A 99 -6.07 -15.50 -16.97
CA ASP A 99 -5.35 -15.15 -18.20
C ASP A 99 -4.64 -13.78 -18.04
N ARG A 100 -5.37 -12.80 -17.54
CA ARG A 100 -4.83 -11.46 -17.30
C ARG A 100 -3.69 -11.47 -16.28
N ILE A 101 -3.85 -12.18 -15.18
CA ILE A 101 -2.83 -12.29 -14.12
C ILE A 101 -1.61 -13.07 -14.66
N ALA A 102 -1.81 -14.20 -15.31
CA ALA A 102 -0.77 -15.04 -15.85
C ALA A 102 0.08 -14.34 -16.93
N GLU A 103 -0.53 -13.42 -17.68
CA GLU A 103 0.18 -12.62 -18.69
C GLU A 103 0.93 -11.42 -18.10
N ARG A 104 0.30 -10.67 -17.20
CA ARG A 104 0.79 -9.37 -16.76
C ARG A 104 1.70 -9.44 -15.54
N TYR A 105 1.31 -10.20 -14.53
CA TYR A 105 2.02 -10.24 -13.25
C TYR A 105 3.49 -10.67 -13.36
N PRO A 106 3.87 -11.65 -14.20
CA PRO A 106 5.27 -12.02 -14.40
C PRO A 106 6.16 -10.93 -15.01
N LYS A 107 5.57 -9.85 -15.52
CA LYS A 107 6.31 -8.67 -16.04
C LYS A 107 6.66 -7.68 -14.93
N THR A 108 6.13 -7.86 -13.73
CA THR A 108 6.34 -6.96 -12.60
C THR A 108 7.64 -7.25 -11.86
N ARG A 109 8.15 -6.22 -11.18
CA ARG A 109 9.27 -6.39 -10.25
C ARG A 109 8.88 -7.32 -9.07
N TRP A 110 7.65 -7.27 -8.62
CA TRP A 110 7.15 -8.04 -7.50
C TRP A 110 7.18 -9.55 -7.75
N PHE A 111 6.89 -10.00 -8.96
CA PHE A 111 7.04 -11.40 -9.34
C PHE A 111 8.42 -11.96 -8.96
N ARG A 112 9.48 -11.17 -9.16
CA ARG A 112 10.85 -11.58 -8.81
C ARG A 112 11.12 -11.49 -7.31
N GLU A 113 10.55 -10.48 -6.64
CA GLU A 113 10.75 -10.23 -5.21
C GLU A 113 9.98 -11.21 -4.33
N GLU A 114 8.86 -11.74 -4.82
CA GLU A 114 8.04 -12.73 -4.12
C GLU A 114 8.56 -14.17 -4.24
N GLY A 115 9.64 -14.37 -5.01
CA GLY A 115 10.31 -15.68 -5.09
C GLY A 115 9.59 -16.71 -5.93
N TRP A 116 8.72 -16.29 -6.85
CA TRP A 116 8.17 -17.20 -7.85
C TRP A 116 9.29 -17.82 -8.69
N GLY A 117 9.39 -19.14 -8.69
CA GLY A 117 10.52 -19.85 -9.31
C GLY A 117 10.58 -19.65 -10.81
N SER A 118 9.52 -19.98 -11.54
CA SER A 118 9.43 -19.79 -12.98
C SER A 118 8.07 -19.20 -13.40
N ARG A 119 8.04 -18.62 -14.60
CA ARG A 119 6.77 -18.14 -15.19
C ARG A 119 5.79 -19.28 -15.44
N ASP A 120 6.28 -20.45 -15.80
CA ASP A 120 5.45 -21.60 -16.10
C ASP A 120 4.89 -22.23 -14.83
N ASP A 121 5.65 -22.26 -13.74
CA ASP A 121 5.14 -22.71 -12.44
C ASP A 121 4.06 -21.75 -11.91
N PHE A 122 4.29 -20.45 -12.03
CA PHE A 122 3.29 -19.44 -11.69
C PHE A 122 2.01 -19.63 -12.49
N ARG A 123 2.11 -19.77 -13.82
CA ARG A 123 0.96 -19.98 -14.68
C ARG A 123 0.19 -21.25 -14.29
N ARG A 124 0.88 -22.36 -14.07
CA ARG A 124 0.25 -23.61 -13.61
C ARG A 124 -0.51 -23.39 -12.30
N THR A 125 0.09 -22.68 -11.34
CA THR A 125 -0.53 -22.40 -10.06
C THR A 125 -1.75 -21.50 -10.22
N VAL A 126 -1.68 -20.45 -11.03
CA VAL A 126 -2.81 -19.55 -11.33
C VAL A 126 -3.97 -20.32 -11.94
N TYR A 127 -3.71 -21.16 -12.95
CA TYR A 127 -4.77 -21.95 -13.63
C TYR A 127 -5.31 -23.12 -12.79
N ALA A 128 -4.59 -23.55 -11.77
CA ALA A 128 -5.08 -24.55 -10.83
C ALA A 128 -6.16 -24.04 -9.88
N CYS A 129 -6.25 -22.71 -9.67
CA CYS A 129 -7.27 -22.11 -8.83
C CYS A 129 -8.67 -22.27 -9.41
N LYS A 130 -9.63 -22.70 -8.61
CA LYS A 130 -11.02 -22.95 -9.02
C LYS A 130 -11.99 -21.85 -8.59
N THR A 131 -11.54 -20.94 -7.72
CA THR A 131 -12.34 -19.83 -7.20
C THR A 131 -11.55 -18.53 -7.18
N PHE A 132 -12.26 -17.40 -7.14
CA PHE A 132 -11.63 -16.08 -6.96
C PHE A 132 -10.87 -15.99 -5.62
N GLU A 133 -11.37 -16.65 -4.59
CA GLU A 133 -10.72 -16.68 -3.27
C GLU A 133 -9.40 -17.46 -3.29
N GLU A 134 -9.37 -18.63 -3.94
CA GLU A 134 -8.13 -19.39 -4.13
C GLU A 134 -7.10 -18.57 -4.92
N LEU A 135 -7.54 -17.94 -6.00
CA LEU A 135 -6.67 -17.07 -6.80
C LEU A 135 -6.14 -15.90 -5.99
N ALA A 136 -6.99 -15.26 -5.18
CA ALA A 136 -6.56 -14.20 -4.27
C ALA A 136 -5.55 -14.70 -3.22
N GLY A 137 -5.71 -15.96 -2.79
CA GLY A 137 -4.81 -16.62 -1.85
C GLY A 137 -3.35 -16.65 -2.30
N LEU A 138 -3.09 -16.70 -3.60
CA LEU A 138 -1.74 -16.68 -4.15
C LEU A 138 -0.99 -15.36 -3.87
N PHE A 139 -1.73 -14.26 -3.67
CA PHE A 139 -1.20 -12.93 -3.38
C PHE A 139 -1.29 -12.55 -1.90
N ARG A 140 -1.67 -13.53 -1.05
CA ARG A 140 -1.76 -13.30 0.38
C ARG A 140 -0.38 -13.41 1.00
N HIS A 141 0.23 -12.28 1.31
CA HIS A 141 1.41 -12.28 2.16
C HIS A 141 1.02 -12.81 3.55
N PRO A 142 1.71 -13.84 4.06
CA PRO A 142 1.47 -14.29 5.43
C PRO A 142 1.69 -13.09 6.36
N PRO A 143 0.87 -12.94 7.42
CA PRO A 143 1.04 -11.85 8.37
C PRO A 143 2.47 -11.92 8.91
N GLU A 144 3.19 -10.80 8.89
CA GLU A 144 4.54 -10.74 9.41
C GLU A 144 4.53 -11.18 10.87
N THR A 145 5.13 -12.34 11.14
CA THR A 145 5.31 -12.82 12.50
C THR A 145 6.28 -11.90 13.24
N LEU A 146 6.18 -11.86 14.57
CA LEU A 146 7.15 -11.11 15.40
C LEU A 146 8.59 -11.51 15.06
N ARG A 147 8.82 -12.79 14.80
CA ARG A 147 10.12 -13.32 14.37
C ARG A 147 10.60 -12.71 13.05
N THR A 148 9.72 -12.62 12.05
CA THR A 148 10.04 -12.03 10.74
C THR A 148 10.35 -10.54 10.87
N ARG A 149 9.61 -9.81 11.74
CA ARG A 149 9.89 -8.40 12.03
C ARG A 149 11.23 -8.21 12.72
N ILE A 150 11.57 -9.05 13.68
CA ILE A 150 12.87 -9.01 14.36
C ILE A 150 14.00 -9.29 13.37
N ILE A 151 13.87 -10.30 12.52
CA ILE A 151 14.88 -10.63 11.49
C ILE A 151 15.06 -9.45 10.52
N LYS A 152 13.99 -8.87 10.01
CA LYS A 152 14.06 -7.67 9.15
C LYS A 152 14.68 -6.48 9.88
N TRP A 153 14.42 -6.33 11.17
CA TRP A 153 15.00 -5.27 11.98
C TRP A 153 16.52 -5.46 12.17
N LEU A 154 16.97 -6.69 12.39
CA LEU A 154 18.40 -7.03 12.55
C LEU A 154 19.17 -6.98 11.24
N HIS A 155 18.53 -7.26 10.10
CA HIS A 155 19.14 -7.26 8.77
C HIS A 155 18.48 -6.21 7.86
N PRO A 156 18.63 -4.90 8.15
CA PRO A 156 18.02 -3.86 7.34
C PRO A 156 18.65 -3.83 5.94
N THR A 157 17.85 -3.52 4.94
CA THR A 157 18.36 -3.21 3.60
C THR A 157 19.25 -1.96 3.64
N ARG A 158 20.15 -1.80 2.66
CA ARG A 158 21.03 -0.61 2.57
C ARG A 158 20.25 0.71 2.64
N LYS A 159 19.03 0.76 2.07
CA LYS A 159 18.17 1.95 2.10
C LYS A 159 17.62 2.20 3.50
N GLU A 160 17.15 1.16 4.18
CA GLU A 160 16.64 1.24 5.55
C GLU A 160 17.75 1.61 6.55
N LEU A 161 18.95 1.07 6.35
CA LEU A 161 20.12 1.40 7.18
C LEU A 161 20.49 2.88 7.04
N LYS A 162 20.54 3.41 5.82
CA LYS A 162 20.78 4.86 5.59
C LYS A 162 19.72 5.73 6.26
N MET A 163 18.45 5.32 6.18
CA MET A 163 17.36 6.06 6.80
C MET A 163 17.46 6.04 8.34
N ARG A 164 17.80 4.87 8.94
CA ARG A 164 18.01 4.75 10.40
C ARG A 164 19.17 5.59 10.88
N ILE A 165 20.31 5.56 10.17
CA ILE A 165 21.47 6.40 10.47
C ILE A 165 21.10 7.89 10.39
N GLY A 166 20.39 8.30 9.34
CA GLY A 166 19.91 9.68 9.19
C GLY A 166 19.01 10.12 10.34
N THR A 167 18.10 9.25 10.79
CA THR A 167 17.22 9.54 11.94
C THR A 167 18.01 9.70 13.23
N VAL A 168 18.99 8.84 13.49
CA VAL A 168 19.84 8.92 14.70
C VAL A 168 20.68 10.20 14.67
N LEU A 169 21.30 10.52 13.53
CA LEU A 169 22.07 11.78 13.38
C LEU A 169 21.20 13.01 13.59
N PHE A 170 19.98 13.01 13.06
CA PHE A 170 19.02 14.09 13.26
C PHE A 170 18.66 14.25 14.74
N LEU A 171 18.40 13.17 15.47
CA LEU A 171 18.11 13.21 16.91
C LEU A 171 19.29 13.75 17.72
N ILE A 172 20.53 13.32 17.40
CA ILE A 172 21.73 13.82 18.04
C ILE A 172 21.87 15.33 17.81
N LEU A 173 21.72 15.77 16.56
CA LEU A 173 21.79 17.19 16.20
C LEU A 173 20.71 18.00 16.93
N TYR A 174 19.48 17.51 16.98
CA TYR A 174 18.39 18.14 17.70
C TYR A 174 18.68 18.29 19.20
N LEU A 175 19.17 17.24 19.86
CA LEU A 175 19.54 17.28 21.27
C LEU A 175 20.69 18.28 21.52
N LEU A 176 21.65 18.35 20.60
CA LEU A 176 22.77 19.28 20.69
C LEU A 176 22.30 20.73 20.57
N VAL A 177 21.38 21.02 19.64
CA VAL A 177 20.77 22.36 19.52
C VAL A 177 19.98 22.72 20.78
N CYS A 178 19.18 21.80 21.33
CA CYS A 178 18.47 22.03 22.58
C CYS A 178 19.42 22.30 23.74
N TYR A 179 20.53 21.58 23.85
CA TYR A 179 21.56 21.77 24.85
C TYR A 179 22.21 23.19 24.73
N LEU A 180 22.58 23.57 23.52
CA LEU A 180 23.18 24.90 23.28
C LEU A 180 22.22 26.06 23.62
N ILE A 181 20.93 25.92 23.31
CA ILE A 181 19.90 26.89 23.68
C ILE A 181 19.76 26.96 25.20
N PHE A 182 19.79 25.83 25.88
CA PHE A 182 19.71 25.77 27.33
C PHE A 182 20.91 26.44 27.98
N GLU A 183 22.15 26.16 27.56
CA GLU A 183 23.37 26.79 28.03
C GLU A 183 23.37 28.31 27.78
N TYR A 184 22.96 28.73 26.59
CA TYR A 184 22.84 30.16 26.26
C TYR A 184 21.89 30.90 27.21
N ASN A 185 20.74 30.29 27.54
CA ASN A 185 19.77 30.89 28.45
C ASN A 185 20.31 30.98 29.88
N ILE A 186 21.02 29.95 30.36
CA ILE A 186 21.67 30.00 31.71
C ILE A 186 22.75 31.05 31.76
N SER A 187 23.59 31.13 30.74
CA SER A 187 24.66 32.11 30.67
C SER A 187 24.15 33.57 30.72
N ASN A 188 23.05 33.83 30.00
CA ASN A 188 22.40 35.12 30.00
C ASN A 188 21.77 35.47 31.37
N GLN A 189 21.18 34.52 32.08
CA GLN A 189 20.63 34.77 33.41
C GLN A 189 21.72 35.17 34.44
N ASN A 190 22.89 34.55 34.33
CA ASN A 190 24.02 34.86 35.23
C ASN A 190 24.70 36.20 34.92
N SER A 191 24.45 36.82 33.77
CA SER A 191 25.00 38.13 33.37
C SER A 191 24.18 39.31 33.89
N TYR A 192 23.01 39.06 34.45
CA TYR A 192 22.11 40.08 35.03
C TYR A 192 22.13 40.12 36.57
N GLN A 193 22.98 39.35 37.23
CA GLN A 193 23.30 39.45 38.66
C GLN A 193 24.65 40.15 38.86
#